data_4063a15a5c64d41cf159beaf1bda3df7
#
_entry.id   4063a15a5c64d41cf159beaf1bda3df7
#
_cell.length_a   1.000
_cell.length_b   1.000
_cell.length_c   1.000
_cell.angle_alpha   90.00
_cell.angle_beta   90.00
_cell.angle_gamma   90.00
#
_symmetry.space_group_name_H-M   'P 1'
#
loop_
_entity.id
_entity.type
_entity.pdbx_description
1 polymer ?
#
loop_
_entity_poly.entity_id
_entity_poly.type
_entity_poly.pdbx_seq_one_letter_code
_entity_poly.pdbx_strand_id
1 'polypeptide(L)'
;MTMLKHTPSALLLFIVFLLTSSPNRVSGEDPLDIYCPSSSEFPLYNLNSSFHDNLNLVLGLLSSTNASTAGFYTTSRGQEPNRVYGQSLCRGDITNSTVCRECIEKASQEIMNSCRSENAMIWFNLCQVRYSFQSFDVVAYTGKYPKQNDEEKNVSDPVRFREYLTFLMNNLSSEAAFNPVRNMFAAGEIEYPGKKTIYGLVQCTRDMSLEGCSSCLSSAFTEITTCCSHREGGIILSRTCNIRFQLSQFFNASSAYLLVYPTSTGMVLESLKKNLCSLHRKLFNSSIQFHCFAYFCMHLQNHLD
;
A
#
# COMPACT_ATOMS: atom_id res chain seq x y z
N MET A 1 -57.92 -18.79 38.40
CA MET A 1 -57.78 -18.21 37.03
C MET A 1 -57.13 -16.86 37.19
N THR A 2 -55.80 -16.84 37.21
CA THR A 2 -54.99 -15.63 37.49
C THR A 2 -54.44 -15.09 36.16
N MET A 3 -54.96 -13.93 35.74
CA MET A 3 -54.52 -13.23 34.54
C MET A 3 -53.15 -12.56 34.81
N LEU A 4 -52.16 -12.96 34.06
CA LEU A 4 -50.83 -12.33 34.05
C LEU A 4 -50.95 -10.98 33.30
N LYS A 5 -50.81 -9.88 34.02
CA LYS A 5 -50.70 -8.54 33.44
C LYS A 5 -49.32 -8.37 32.86
N HIS A 6 -49.21 -8.43 31.53
CA HIS A 6 -47.99 -8.03 30.84
C HIS A 6 -47.84 -6.51 30.97
N THR A 7 -46.77 -6.06 31.61
CA THR A 7 -46.45 -4.64 31.75
C THR A 7 -45.87 -4.11 30.42
N PRO A 8 -46.29 -2.91 29.97
CA PRO A 8 -45.83 -2.33 28.70
C PRO A 8 -44.34 -1.97 28.69
N SER A 9 -43.67 -1.99 29.84
CA SER A 9 -42.23 -1.71 29.96
C SER A 9 -41.33 -2.74 29.27
N ALA A 10 -41.69 -4.03 29.23
CA ALA A 10 -40.89 -5.06 28.60
C ALA A 10 -40.86 -4.93 27.06
N LEU A 11 -41.98 -4.52 26.47
CA LEU A 11 -42.09 -4.31 25.03
C LEU A 11 -41.28 -3.07 24.57
N LEU A 12 -41.26 -2.00 25.36
CA LEU A 12 -40.48 -0.79 25.12
C LEU A 12 -38.97 -1.06 25.16
N LEU A 13 -38.51 -1.86 26.11
CA LEU A 13 -37.09 -2.26 26.24
C LEU A 13 -36.64 -3.12 25.04
N PHE A 14 -37.52 -3.98 24.50
CA PHE A 14 -37.21 -4.80 23.32
C PHE A 14 -37.12 -3.94 22.04
N ILE A 15 -37.98 -2.95 21.90
CA ILE A 15 -37.98 -2.02 20.78
C ILE A 15 -36.74 -1.11 20.81
N VAL A 16 -36.35 -0.65 22.02
CA VAL A 16 -35.10 0.15 22.17
C VAL A 16 -33.87 -0.69 21.87
N PHE A 17 -33.86 -1.99 22.26
CA PHE A 17 -32.72 -2.90 21.95
C PHE A 17 -32.62 -3.23 20.45
N LEU A 18 -33.74 -3.30 19.72
CA LEU A 18 -33.76 -3.48 18.24
C LEU A 18 -33.36 -2.21 17.49
N LEU A 19 -33.53 -1.04 18.08
CA LEU A 19 -33.14 0.24 17.47
C LEU A 19 -31.66 0.59 17.70
N THR A 20 -31.01 0.00 18.71
CA THR A 20 -29.56 0.18 18.99
C THR A 20 -28.67 -0.84 18.32
N SER A 21 -29.22 -1.91 17.76
CA SER A 21 -28.49 -2.85 16.91
C SER A 21 -28.52 -2.39 15.44
N SER A 22 -28.20 -1.13 15.18
CA SER A 22 -27.78 -0.74 13.84
C SER A 22 -26.53 -1.57 13.53
N PRO A 23 -26.52 -2.39 12.45
CA PRO A 23 -25.26 -2.92 11.99
C PRO A 23 -24.39 -1.70 11.76
N ASN A 24 -23.20 -1.70 12.34
CA ASN A 24 -22.18 -0.73 12.00
C ASN A 24 -22.09 -0.73 10.47
N ARG A 25 -22.81 0.16 9.82
CA ARG A 25 -22.49 0.51 8.45
C ARG A 25 -21.07 1.00 8.57
N VAL A 26 -20.14 0.23 8.04
CA VAL A 26 -18.83 0.74 7.67
C VAL A 26 -19.15 1.98 6.84
N SER A 27 -19.06 3.14 7.47
CA SER A 27 -19.26 4.43 6.83
C SER A 27 -18.36 4.40 5.62
N GLY A 28 -18.93 4.48 4.43
CA GLY A 28 -18.16 4.26 3.21
C GLY A 28 -17.01 5.23 3.19
N GLU A 29 -15.81 4.72 3.42
CA GLU A 29 -14.58 5.49 3.33
C GLU A 29 -14.50 6.12 1.94
N ASP A 30 -14.29 7.43 1.87
CA ASP A 30 -14.14 8.14 0.60
C ASP A 30 -12.84 7.70 -0.10
N PRO A 31 -12.77 7.78 -1.42
CA PRO A 31 -11.54 7.48 -2.13
C PRO A 31 -10.42 8.43 -1.69
N LEU A 32 -9.21 7.90 -1.55
CA LEU A 32 -8.03 8.73 -1.33
C LEU A 32 -7.81 9.68 -2.50
N ASP A 33 -7.97 9.17 -3.74
CA ASP A 33 -7.90 9.97 -4.95
C ASP A 33 -8.53 9.26 -6.15
N ILE A 34 -8.89 10.05 -7.17
CA ILE A 34 -9.39 9.57 -8.46
C ILE A 34 -8.59 10.26 -9.58
N TYR A 35 -7.88 9.48 -10.37
CA TYR A 35 -7.33 9.94 -11.63
C TYR A 35 -8.37 9.75 -12.73
N CYS A 36 -8.90 10.85 -13.22
CA CYS A 36 -9.85 10.90 -14.31
C CYS A 36 -9.39 11.97 -15.30
N PRO A 37 -8.61 11.59 -16.32
CA PRO A 37 -8.08 12.57 -17.28
C PRO A 37 -9.22 13.18 -18.13
N SER A 38 -8.98 14.39 -18.58
CA SER A 38 -9.91 15.14 -19.42
C SER A 38 -10.01 14.59 -20.84
N SER A 39 -11.05 15.02 -21.57
CA SER A 39 -11.22 14.66 -22.99
C SER A 39 -10.13 15.18 -23.91
N SER A 40 -9.33 16.14 -23.47
CA SER A 40 -8.17 16.62 -24.20
C SER A 40 -6.95 15.69 -24.08
N GLU A 41 -6.93 14.82 -23.05
CA GLU A 41 -5.85 13.88 -22.79
C GLU A 41 -6.17 12.47 -23.30
N PHE A 42 -7.41 12.01 -23.05
CA PHE A 42 -7.87 10.67 -23.43
C PHE A 42 -9.34 10.68 -23.90
N PRO A 43 -9.72 9.72 -24.78
CA PRO A 43 -11.10 9.58 -25.21
C PRO A 43 -12.06 9.39 -24.04
N LEU A 44 -13.30 9.88 -24.20
CA LEU A 44 -14.41 9.60 -23.31
C LEU A 44 -15.31 8.54 -23.94
N TYR A 45 -15.69 7.54 -23.14
CA TYR A 45 -16.66 6.53 -23.60
C TYR A 45 -18.10 7.02 -23.46
N ASN A 46 -18.95 6.56 -24.36
CA ASN A 46 -20.38 6.75 -24.28
C ASN A 46 -21.05 5.63 -23.46
N LEU A 47 -22.09 5.98 -22.72
CA LEU A 47 -22.98 4.95 -22.14
C LEU A 47 -23.60 4.12 -23.26
N ASN A 48 -23.78 2.84 -23.02
CA ASN A 48 -24.29 1.86 -23.99
C ASN A 48 -23.34 1.64 -25.21
N SER A 49 -22.07 2.02 -25.10
CA SER A 49 -21.05 1.63 -26.09
C SER A 49 -20.47 0.25 -25.77
N SER A 50 -19.89 -0.40 -26.78
CA SER A 50 -19.17 -1.66 -26.57
C SER A 50 -18.01 -1.53 -25.59
N PHE A 51 -17.37 -0.35 -25.52
CA PHE A 51 -16.35 -0.08 -24.50
C PHE A 51 -16.96 -0.10 -23.09
N HIS A 52 -18.09 0.57 -22.89
CA HIS A 52 -18.79 0.60 -21.60
C HIS A 52 -19.24 -0.80 -21.15
N ASP A 53 -19.76 -1.62 -22.08
CA ASP A 53 -20.15 -3.00 -21.78
C ASP A 53 -18.93 -3.85 -21.37
N ASN A 54 -17.82 -3.73 -22.10
CA ASN A 54 -16.57 -4.40 -21.78
C ASN A 54 -15.98 -3.92 -20.44
N LEU A 55 -16.10 -2.62 -20.14
CA LEU A 55 -15.66 -2.04 -18.85
C LEU A 55 -16.44 -2.64 -17.68
N ASN A 56 -17.77 -2.76 -17.81
CA ASN A 56 -18.61 -3.41 -16.79
C ASN A 56 -18.17 -4.86 -16.54
N LEU A 57 -17.89 -5.63 -17.61
CA LEU A 57 -17.40 -7.01 -17.49
C LEU A 57 -16.01 -7.05 -16.81
N VAL A 58 -15.10 -6.16 -17.17
CA VAL A 58 -13.76 -6.09 -16.57
C VAL A 58 -13.86 -5.78 -15.08
N LEU A 59 -14.61 -4.74 -14.69
CA LEU A 59 -14.74 -4.35 -13.29
C LEU A 59 -15.40 -5.43 -12.43
N GLY A 60 -16.40 -6.16 -12.99
CA GLY A 60 -16.99 -7.31 -12.33
C GLY A 60 -16.01 -8.47 -12.12
N LEU A 61 -15.07 -8.68 -13.04
CA LEU A 61 -14.03 -9.70 -12.90
C LEU A 61 -12.96 -9.31 -11.88
N LEU A 62 -12.62 -8.01 -11.79
CA LEU A 62 -11.64 -7.51 -10.81
C LEU A 62 -12.10 -7.74 -9.36
N SER A 63 -13.41 -7.75 -9.10
CA SER A 63 -14.00 -8.03 -7.79
C SER A 63 -14.37 -9.51 -7.58
N SER A 64 -14.01 -10.40 -8.51
CA SER A 64 -14.29 -11.83 -8.37
C SER A 64 -13.57 -12.46 -7.17
N THR A 65 -14.06 -13.62 -6.71
CA THR A 65 -13.43 -14.35 -5.60
C THR A 65 -11.97 -14.69 -5.87
N ASN A 66 -11.65 -15.11 -7.10
CA ASN A 66 -10.27 -15.43 -7.46
C ASN A 66 -9.35 -14.21 -7.42
N ALA A 67 -9.82 -13.06 -7.92
CA ALA A 67 -9.08 -11.80 -7.90
C ALA A 67 -8.81 -11.34 -6.46
N SER A 68 -9.83 -11.37 -5.59
CA SER A 68 -9.72 -10.93 -4.20
C SER A 68 -8.86 -11.87 -3.34
N THR A 69 -8.88 -13.17 -3.61
CA THR A 69 -8.01 -14.14 -2.92
C THR A 69 -6.55 -13.95 -3.29
N ALA A 70 -6.27 -13.66 -4.57
CA ALA A 70 -4.91 -13.34 -5.01
C ALA A 70 -4.41 -11.97 -4.51
N GLY A 71 -5.33 -11.03 -4.22
CA GLY A 71 -5.03 -9.66 -3.81
C GLY A 71 -4.43 -8.77 -4.91
N PHE A 72 -4.18 -9.33 -6.08
CA PHE A 72 -3.76 -8.65 -7.30
C PHE A 72 -4.30 -9.40 -8.51
N TYR A 73 -4.92 -8.68 -9.43
CA TYR A 73 -5.50 -9.29 -10.62
C TYR A 73 -5.48 -8.35 -11.81
N THR A 74 -5.20 -8.90 -12.99
CA THR A 74 -5.26 -8.21 -14.27
C THR A 74 -6.15 -8.99 -15.22
N THR A 75 -6.91 -8.28 -16.04
CA THR A 75 -7.78 -8.91 -17.05
C THR A 75 -8.05 -7.94 -18.20
N SER A 76 -8.56 -8.47 -19.31
CA SER A 76 -9.06 -7.62 -20.40
C SER A 76 -10.31 -8.25 -21.04
N ARG A 77 -11.15 -7.40 -21.66
CA ARG A 77 -12.34 -7.82 -22.43
C ARG A 77 -12.50 -7.00 -23.69
N GLY A 78 -13.16 -7.62 -24.68
CA GLY A 78 -13.42 -7.00 -25.98
C GLY A 78 -12.30 -7.14 -26.98
N GLN A 79 -12.50 -6.55 -28.15
CA GLN A 79 -11.54 -6.46 -29.24
C GLN A 79 -11.30 -4.99 -29.57
N GLU A 80 -10.14 -4.67 -30.15
CA GLU A 80 -9.87 -3.32 -30.64
C GLU A 80 -10.98 -2.85 -31.62
N PRO A 81 -11.41 -1.59 -31.55
CA PRO A 81 -10.91 -0.52 -30.69
C PRO A 81 -11.60 -0.43 -29.30
N ASN A 82 -12.51 -1.34 -28.96
CA ASN A 82 -13.31 -1.29 -27.72
C ASN A 82 -12.77 -2.21 -26.60
N ARG A 83 -11.51 -2.65 -26.73
CA ARG A 83 -10.89 -3.47 -25.69
C ARG A 83 -10.65 -2.65 -24.43
N VAL A 84 -10.95 -3.26 -23.27
CA VAL A 84 -10.69 -2.70 -21.97
C VAL A 84 -9.73 -3.60 -21.20
N TYR A 85 -8.69 -3.02 -20.67
CA TYR A 85 -7.76 -3.63 -19.73
C TYR A 85 -8.10 -3.16 -18.32
N GLY A 86 -8.05 -4.04 -17.34
CA GLY A 86 -8.34 -3.72 -15.95
C GLY A 86 -7.33 -4.34 -15.00
N GLN A 87 -7.08 -3.67 -13.89
CA GLN A 87 -6.21 -4.13 -12.82
C GLN A 87 -6.77 -3.73 -11.46
N SER A 88 -6.69 -4.65 -10.51
CA SER A 88 -6.97 -4.41 -9.10
C SER A 88 -5.81 -4.85 -8.22
N LEU A 89 -5.60 -4.12 -7.13
CA LEU A 89 -4.60 -4.44 -6.11
C LEU A 89 -5.18 -4.12 -4.74
N CYS A 90 -5.17 -5.09 -3.83
CA CYS A 90 -5.43 -4.87 -2.42
C CYS A 90 -4.14 -4.55 -1.67
N ARG A 91 -4.24 -3.77 -0.60
CA ARG A 91 -3.10 -3.46 0.26
C ARG A 91 -2.56 -4.75 0.87
N GLY A 92 -1.24 -4.91 0.88
CA GLY A 92 -0.59 -6.20 1.15
C GLY A 92 -0.76 -6.75 2.57
N ASP A 93 -1.20 -5.93 3.54
CA ASP A 93 -1.56 -6.36 4.90
C ASP A 93 -3.01 -6.89 5.02
N ILE A 94 -3.80 -6.80 3.95
CA ILE A 94 -5.17 -7.30 3.92
C ILE A 94 -5.16 -8.78 3.55
N THR A 95 -5.29 -9.63 4.56
CA THR A 95 -5.32 -11.10 4.40
C THR A 95 -6.73 -11.64 4.20
N ASN A 96 -7.77 -10.88 4.56
CA ASN A 96 -9.16 -11.26 4.38
C ASN A 96 -9.64 -10.92 2.97
N SER A 97 -9.88 -11.95 2.16
CA SER A 97 -10.34 -11.82 0.76
C SER A 97 -11.72 -11.15 0.64
N THR A 98 -12.58 -11.23 1.65
CA THR A 98 -13.88 -10.54 1.66
C THR A 98 -13.68 -9.03 1.76
N VAL A 99 -12.81 -8.57 2.68
CA VAL A 99 -12.47 -7.14 2.82
C VAL A 99 -11.83 -6.60 1.54
N CYS A 100 -10.93 -7.37 0.93
CA CYS A 100 -10.33 -7.04 -0.37
C CYS A 100 -11.41 -6.87 -1.45
N ARG A 101 -12.32 -7.85 -1.58
CA ARG A 101 -13.39 -7.84 -2.57
C ARG A 101 -14.32 -6.65 -2.39
N GLU A 102 -14.80 -6.40 -1.17
CA GLU A 102 -15.70 -5.28 -0.86
C GLU A 102 -15.09 -3.93 -1.22
N CYS A 103 -13.78 -3.77 -0.96
CA CYS A 103 -13.06 -2.56 -1.37
C CYS A 103 -13.02 -2.41 -2.89
N ILE A 104 -12.70 -3.49 -3.63
CA ILE A 104 -12.63 -3.46 -5.10
C ILE A 104 -14.01 -3.23 -5.72
N GLU A 105 -15.08 -3.84 -5.18
CA GLU A 105 -16.46 -3.61 -5.62
C GLU A 105 -16.85 -2.13 -5.46
N LYS A 106 -16.56 -1.56 -4.30
CA LYS A 106 -16.82 -0.13 -4.03
C LYS A 106 -16.01 0.76 -4.98
N ALA A 107 -14.71 0.48 -5.13
CA ALA A 107 -13.83 1.24 -6.03
C ALA A 107 -14.32 1.16 -7.49
N SER A 108 -14.79 -0.01 -7.92
CA SER A 108 -15.33 -0.23 -9.26
C SER A 108 -16.63 0.55 -9.50
N GLN A 109 -17.51 0.61 -8.52
CA GLN A 109 -18.73 1.40 -8.59
C GLN A 109 -18.43 2.90 -8.63
N GLU A 110 -17.53 3.35 -7.75
CA GLU A 110 -17.20 4.78 -7.62
C GLU A 110 -16.50 5.31 -8.87
N ILE A 111 -15.55 4.56 -9.44
CA ILE A 111 -14.83 5.00 -10.65
C ILE A 111 -15.76 5.10 -11.87
N MET A 112 -16.77 4.22 -11.96
CA MET A 112 -17.80 4.27 -13.01
C MET A 112 -18.71 5.50 -12.88
N ASN A 113 -19.04 5.88 -11.64
CA ASN A 113 -19.89 7.03 -11.36
C ASN A 113 -19.17 8.37 -11.58
N SER A 114 -17.87 8.38 -11.24
CA SER A 114 -17.08 9.62 -11.17
C SER A 114 -16.27 9.91 -12.43
N CYS A 115 -16.05 8.93 -13.32
CA CYS A 115 -15.16 9.09 -14.48
C CYS A 115 -15.75 8.49 -15.75
N ARG A 116 -15.61 9.25 -16.85
CA ARG A 116 -16.06 8.84 -18.21
C ARG A 116 -14.90 8.69 -19.19
N SER A 117 -13.67 8.90 -18.74
CA SER A 117 -12.49 8.68 -19.57
C SER A 117 -12.28 7.18 -19.84
N GLU A 118 -11.77 6.85 -21.02
CA GLU A 118 -11.36 5.46 -21.35
C GLU A 118 -10.08 5.01 -20.61
N ASN A 119 -9.53 5.87 -19.75
CA ASN A 119 -8.40 5.60 -18.88
C ASN A 119 -8.64 6.24 -17.51
N ALA A 120 -8.74 5.46 -16.46
CA ALA A 120 -8.95 5.98 -15.12
C ALA A 120 -8.36 5.07 -14.04
N MET A 121 -8.14 5.65 -12.87
CA MET A 121 -7.69 4.96 -11.69
C MET A 121 -8.28 5.58 -10.42
N ILE A 122 -8.58 4.74 -9.44
CA ILE A 122 -9.07 5.14 -8.12
C ILE A 122 -8.28 4.44 -7.04
N TRP A 123 -7.99 5.16 -5.96
CA TRP A 123 -7.34 4.65 -4.78
C TRP A 123 -8.24 4.78 -3.57
N PHE A 124 -8.41 3.69 -2.86
CA PHE A 124 -8.96 3.63 -1.52
C PHE A 124 -7.86 3.27 -0.52
N ASN A 125 -8.16 3.39 0.75
CA ASN A 125 -7.19 3.05 1.81
C ASN A 125 -6.74 1.58 1.77
N LEU A 126 -7.62 0.67 1.32
CA LEU A 126 -7.37 -0.78 1.33
C LEU A 126 -7.15 -1.40 -0.06
N CYS A 127 -7.45 -0.68 -1.14
CA CYS A 127 -7.30 -1.18 -2.50
C CYS A 127 -7.19 -0.06 -3.53
N GLN A 128 -6.82 -0.44 -4.75
CA GLN A 128 -6.88 0.40 -5.93
C GLN A 128 -7.42 -0.36 -7.12
N VAL A 129 -8.10 0.35 -8.01
CA VAL A 129 -8.63 -0.17 -9.29
C VAL A 129 -8.23 0.77 -10.40
N ARG A 130 -7.78 0.23 -11.53
CA ARG A 130 -7.56 1.00 -12.76
C ARG A 130 -8.09 0.26 -13.96
N TYR A 131 -8.48 1.04 -14.98
CA TYR A 131 -8.77 0.52 -16.32
C TYR A 131 -8.19 1.43 -17.40
N SER A 132 -8.00 0.89 -18.59
CA SER A 132 -7.50 1.62 -19.74
C SER A 132 -7.91 0.93 -21.04
N PHE A 133 -8.04 1.73 -22.12
CA PHE A 133 -8.16 1.21 -23.48
C PHE A 133 -6.81 0.68 -24.02
N GLN A 134 -5.70 0.97 -23.35
CA GLN A 134 -4.35 0.53 -23.72
C GLN A 134 -3.82 -0.45 -22.68
N SER A 135 -3.03 -1.44 -23.12
CA SER A 135 -2.30 -2.34 -22.22
C SER A 135 -1.40 -1.56 -21.27
N PHE A 136 -1.31 -2.03 -20.02
CA PHE A 136 -0.49 -1.41 -18.98
C PHE A 136 1.01 -1.51 -19.24
N ASP A 137 1.44 -2.44 -20.08
CA ASP A 137 2.84 -2.61 -20.49
C ASP A 137 3.36 -1.44 -21.35
N VAL A 138 2.45 -0.72 -22.02
CA VAL A 138 2.78 0.40 -22.91
C VAL A 138 2.77 1.74 -22.19
N VAL A 139 2.10 1.83 -21.06
CA VAL A 139 1.92 3.10 -20.32
C VAL A 139 3.09 3.30 -19.38
N ALA A 140 4.11 4.02 -19.81
CA ALA A 140 5.13 4.55 -18.93
C ALA A 140 4.47 5.34 -17.78
N TYR A 141 4.94 5.10 -16.57
CA TYR A 141 4.48 5.83 -15.39
C TYR A 141 4.71 7.34 -15.57
N THR A 142 3.67 8.15 -15.45
CA THR A 142 3.76 9.61 -15.60
C THR A 142 2.96 10.40 -14.56
N GLY A 143 2.44 9.80 -13.52
CA GLY A 143 1.64 10.56 -12.55
C GLY A 143 1.91 10.14 -11.11
N LYS A 144 2.23 11.12 -10.29
CA LYS A 144 2.27 11.02 -8.84
C LYS A 144 1.30 12.04 -8.25
N TYR A 145 0.58 11.62 -7.25
CA TYR A 145 -0.44 12.44 -6.60
C TYR A 145 -0.03 12.61 -5.14
N PRO A 146 0.80 13.63 -4.83
CA PRO A 146 1.14 13.93 -3.46
C PRO A 146 -0.12 14.40 -2.74
N LYS A 147 -0.46 13.75 -1.64
CA LYS A 147 -1.48 14.20 -0.71
C LYS A 147 -0.88 14.42 0.65
N GLN A 148 -1.13 15.60 1.18
CA GLN A 148 -0.91 15.89 2.59
C GLN A 148 -2.18 15.46 3.33
N ASN A 149 -2.01 14.86 4.48
CA ASN A 149 -3.15 14.68 5.38
C ASN A 149 -3.40 16.02 6.07
N ASP A 150 -4.49 16.70 5.75
CA ASP A 150 -4.79 18.05 6.24
C ASP A 150 -4.98 18.11 7.76
N GLU A 151 -5.28 16.96 8.39
CA GLU A 151 -5.41 16.84 9.84
C GLU A 151 -4.06 16.73 10.55
N GLU A 152 -2.96 16.50 9.83
CA GLU A 152 -1.67 16.24 10.44
C GLU A 152 -0.86 17.52 10.66
N LYS A 153 -0.37 17.64 11.89
CA LYS A 153 0.41 18.78 12.36
C LYS A 153 1.84 18.73 11.82
N ASN A 154 2.53 19.86 11.94
CA ASN A 154 3.97 19.92 11.70
C ASN A 154 4.72 19.20 12.82
N VAL A 155 5.77 18.49 12.46
CA VAL A 155 6.69 17.87 13.42
C VAL A 155 7.55 18.93 14.10
N SER A 156 7.89 18.72 15.37
CA SER A 156 8.66 19.67 16.16
C SER A 156 10.13 19.77 15.74
N ASP A 157 10.72 18.67 15.23
CA ASP A 157 12.10 18.60 14.75
C ASP A 157 12.14 17.95 13.35
N PRO A 158 11.93 18.73 12.28
CA PRO A 158 11.86 18.20 10.92
C PRO A 158 13.17 17.56 10.42
N VAL A 159 14.32 18.01 10.91
CA VAL A 159 15.62 17.47 10.49
C VAL A 159 15.78 16.05 11.01
N ARG A 160 15.63 15.87 12.31
CA ARG A 160 15.71 14.55 12.95
C ARG A 160 14.61 13.61 12.49
N PHE A 161 13.40 14.13 12.34
CA PHE A 161 12.28 13.34 11.80
C PHE A 161 12.59 12.78 10.42
N ARG A 162 13.16 13.60 9.53
CA ARG A 162 13.55 13.17 8.18
C ARG A 162 14.60 12.06 8.20
N GLU A 163 15.56 12.09 9.13
CA GLU A 163 16.56 11.02 9.26
C GLU A 163 15.91 9.66 9.56
N TYR A 164 15.02 9.61 10.56
CA TYR A 164 14.30 8.40 10.93
C TYR A 164 13.34 7.93 9.82
N LEU A 165 12.61 8.86 9.21
CA LEU A 165 11.73 8.58 8.09
C LEU A 165 12.53 8.02 6.90
N THR A 166 13.68 8.59 6.58
CA THR A 166 14.56 8.12 5.49
C THR A 166 15.04 6.70 5.77
N PHE A 167 15.48 6.43 6.98
CA PHE A 167 15.92 5.08 7.37
C PHE A 167 14.77 4.07 7.24
N LEU A 168 13.60 4.37 7.81
CA LEU A 168 12.42 3.51 7.73
C LEU A 168 12.06 3.21 6.28
N MET A 169 11.85 4.25 5.47
CA MET A 169 11.31 4.10 4.13
C MET A 169 12.29 3.43 3.16
N ASN A 170 13.60 3.63 3.30
CA ASN A 170 14.60 2.94 2.50
C ASN A 170 14.64 1.44 2.82
N ASN A 171 14.54 1.05 4.09
CA ASN A 171 14.46 -0.37 4.48
C ASN A 171 13.18 -1.01 3.93
N LEU A 172 12.03 -0.36 4.11
CA LEU A 172 10.76 -0.89 3.57
C LEU A 172 10.77 -0.99 2.04
N SER A 173 11.36 -0.01 1.35
CA SER A 173 11.49 -0.05 -0.11
C SER A 173 12.35 -1.21 -0.59
N SER A 174 13.45 -1.48 0.10
CA SER A 174 14.31 -2.64 -0.17
C SER A 174 13.58 -3.97 0.08
N GLU A 175 12.86 -4.08 1.20
CA GLU A 175 12.06 -5.26 1.53
C GLU A 175 10.94 -5.50 0.51
N ALA A 176 10.20 -4.48 0.12
CA ALA A 176 9.13 -4.62 -0.86
C ALA A 176 9.65 -5.00 -2.24
N ALA A 177 10.76 -4.38 -2.68
CA ALA A 177 11.28 -4.59 -4.02
C ALA A 177 12.04 -5.91 -4.17
N PHE A 178 12.86 -6.30 -3.20
CA PHE A 178 13.85 -7.39 -3.37
C PHE A 178 13.57 -8.64 -2.54
N ASN A 179 12.60 -8.61 -1.61
CA ASN A 179 12.21 -9.80 -0.86
C ASN A 179 11.01 -10.48 -1.55
N PRO A 180 11.22 -11.66 -2.22
CA PRO A 180 10.16 -12.29 -3.01
C PRO A 180 8.98 -12.77 -2.17
N VAL A 181 9.16 -13.01 -0.87
CA VAL A 181 8.09 -13.44 0.04
C VAL A 181 7.09 -12.30 0.29
N ARG A 182 7.50 -11.05 0.05
CA ARG A 182 6.71 -9.86 0.38
C ARG A 182 5.68 -9.45 -0.66
N ASN A 183 5.66 -10.07 -1.83
CA ASN A 183 4.72 -9.74 -2.89
C ASN A 183 4.67 -8.22 -3.21
N MET A 184 5.84 -7.58 -3.24
CA MET A 184 6.00 -6.15 -3.51
C MET A 184 5.31 -5.21 -2.51
N PHE A 185 5.22 -5.63 -1.24
CA PHE A 185 4.64 -4.87 -0.15
C PHE A 185 5.55 -4.93 1.09
N ALA A 186 5.70 -3.80 1.77
CA ALA A 186 6.28 -3.77 3.12
C ALA A 186 5.62 -2.68 3.97
N ALA A 187 5.40 -2.98 5.24
CA ALA A 187 4.97 -2.04 6.25
C ALA A 187 5.85 -2.20 7.49
N GLY A 188 6.10 -1.13 8.20
CA GLY A 188 6.94 -1.16 9.38
C GLY A 188 6.85 0.09 10.20
N GLU A 189 7.50 0.05 11.35
CA GLU A 189 7.50 1.13 12.30
C GLU A 189 8.89 1.35 12.89
N ILE A 190 9.15 2.57 13.32
CA ILE A 190 10.38 2.96 14.00
C ILE A 190 10.08 3.92 15.15
N GLU A 191 10.65 3.65 16.32
CA GLU A 191 10.55 4.60 17.42
C GLU A 191 11.34 5.88 17.13
N TYR A 192 10.67 7.01 17.32
CA TYR A 192 11.21 8.33 17.13
C TYR A 192 11.34 9.04 18.52
N PRO A 193 12.37 9.85 18.76
CA PRO A 193 12.56 10.50 20.04
C PRO A 193 11.32 11.22 20.56
N GLY A 194 11.06 11.10 21.86
CA GLY A 194 9.86 11.63 22.52
C GLY A 194 8.71 10.65 22.62
N LYS A 195 8.98 9.34 22.49
CA LYS A 195 7.99 8.24 22.56
C LYS A 195 6.91 8.31 21.47
N LYS A 196 7.28 8.82 20.32
CA LYS A 196 6.46 8.79 19.12
C LYS A 196 6.95 7.66 18.22
N THR A 197 6.03 7.09 17.41
CA THR A 197 6.35 6.06 16.44
C THR A 197 6.03 6.57 15.04
N ILE A 198 6.94 6.37 14.11
CA ILE A 198 6.69 6.62 12.69
C ILE A 198 6.29 5.30 12.07
N TYR A 199 5.10 5.24 11.48
CA TYR A 199 4.59 4.11 10.73
C TYR A 199 4.80 4.37 9.25
N GLY A 200 5.32 3.39 8.51
CA GLY A 200 5.58 3.47 7.09
C GLY A 200 5.00 2.29 6.32
N LEU A 201 4.57 2.54 5.10
CA LEU A 201 4.06 1.54 4.17
C LEU A 201 4.50 1.87 2.76
N VAL A 202 4.93 0.85 2.03
CA VAL A 202 5.27 0.92 0.61
C VAL A 202 4.68 -0.28 -0.12
N GLN A 203 4.22 -0.07 -1.35
CA GLN A 203 3.67 -1.15 -2.17
C GLN A 203 3.84 -0.85 -3.66
N CYS A 204 4.23 -1.86 -4.44
CA CYS A 204 4.19 -1.83 -5.90
C CYS A 204 3.10 -2.75 -6.44
N THR A 205 2.67 -2.53 -7.69
CA THR A 205 1.86 -3.50 -8.41
C THR A 205 2.71 -4.72 -8.78
N ARG A 206 2.13 -5.92 -8.69
CA ARG A 206 2.89 -7.19 -8.78
C ARG A 206 3.31 -7.57 -10.20
N ASP A 207 2.95 -6.79 -11.19
CA ASP A 207 3.37 -6.89 -12.58
C ASP A 207 4.70 -6.14 -12.87
N MET A 208 5.25 -5.44 -11.89
CA MET A 208 6.53 -4.74 -12.03
C MET A 208 7.74 -5.68 -11.91
N SER A 209 8.86 -5.31 -12.52
CA SER A 209 10.16 -5.89 -12.17
C SER A 209 10.63 -5.40 -10.80
N LEU A 210 11.57 -6.11 -10.19
CA LEU A 210 12.15 -5.75 -8.88
C LEU A 210 12.82 -4.36 -8.96
N GLU A 211 13.58 -4.10 -10.02
CA GLU A 211 14.25 -2.83 -10.30
C GLU A 211 13.24 -1.72 -10.58
N GLY A 212 12.16 -2.03 -11.31
CA GLY A 212 11.07 -1.10 -11.58
C GLY A 212 10.37 -0.67 -10.30
N CYS A 213 10.06 -1.61 -9.41
CA CYS A 213 9.49 -1.33 -8.09
C CYS A 213 10.44 -0.44 -7.26
N SER A 214 11.72 -0.82 -7.15
CA SER A 214 12.73 -0.04 -6.42
C SER A 214 12.86 1.40 -6.95
N SER A 215 12.91 1.57 -8.26
CA SER A 215 12.98 2.87 -8.91
C SER A 215 11.73 3.72 -8.66
N CYS A 216 10.53 3.12 -8.75
CA CYS A 216 9.27 3.80 -8.46
C CYS A 216 9.21 4.27 -7.00
N LEU A 217 9.54 3.41 -6.04
CA LEU A 217 9.54 3.74 -4.61
C LEU A 217 10.56 4.82 -4.26
N SER A 218 11.78 4.75 -4.82
CA SER A 218 12.82 5.78 -4.63
C SER A 218 12.35 7.15 -5.14
N SER A 219 11.72 7.17 -6.29
CA SER A 219 11.16 8.37 -6.90
C SER A 219 10.00 8.94 -6.07
N ALA A 220 9.09 8.07 -5.59
CA ALA A 220 8.00 8.47 -4.69
C ALA A 220 8.51 8.99 -3.35
N PHE A 221 9.60 8.39 -2.82
CA PHE A 221 10.23 8.86 -1.59
C PHE A 221 10.83 10.27 -1.76
N THR A 222 11.45 10.56 -2.88
CA THR A 222 11.96 11.91 -3.18
C THR A 222 10.83 12.94 -3.16
N GLU A 223 9.66 12.60 -3.71
CA GLU A 223 8.52 13.51 -3.69
C GLU A 223 7.90 13.66 -2.31
N ILE A 224 7.72 12.57 -1.55
CA ILE A 224 7.14 12.64 -0.21
C ILE A 224 8.03 13.46 0.74
N THR A 225 9.34 13.39 0.58
CA THR A 225 10.26 14.24 1.35
C THR A 225 10.19 15.71 0.97
N THR A 226 9.86 16.02 -0.27
CA THR A 226 9.70 17.40 -0.75
C THR A 226 8.37 18.00 -0.28
N CYS A 227 7.24 17.27 -0.41
CA CYS A 227 5.93 17.80 -0.02
C CYS A 227 5.70 17.80 1.50
N CYS A 228 6.18 16.75 2.17
CA CYS A 228 5.52 16.33 3.41
C CYS A 228 6.47 16.03 4.57
N SER A 229 7.80 16.16 4.40
CA SER A 229 8.79 15.80 5.44
C SER A 229 8.76 16.65 6.70
N HIS A 230 8.00 17.72 6.72
CA HIS A 230 7.75 18.57 7.88
C HIS A 230 6.41 18.27 8.58
N ARG A 231 5.62 17.35 8.04
CA ARG A 231 4.30 16.96 8.54
C ARG A 231 4.35 15.63 9.28
N GLU A 232 3.36 15.38 10.14
CA GLU A 232 3.19 14.11 10.87
C GLU A 232 2.72 12.96 9.98
N GLY A 233 2.43 13.22 8.69
CA GLY A 233 2.05 12.22 7.70
C GLY A 233 2.08 12.74 6.26
N GLY A 234 2.10 11.78 5.33
CA GLY A 234 2.04 12.03 3.91
C GLY A 234 1.85 10.75 3.10
N ILE A 235 1.31 10.91 1.89
CA ILE A 235 1.10 9.82 0.96
C ILE A 235 1.45 10.27 -0.46
N ILE A 236 2.10 9.38 -1.21
CA ILE A 236 2.25 9.47 -2.66
C ILE A 236 1.50 8.30 -3.28
N LEU A 237 0.51 8.62 -4.08
CA LEU A 237 -0.24 7.66 -4.89
C LEU A 237 0.31 7.66 -6.30
N SER A 238 0.53 6.49 -6.87
CA SER A 238 0.92 6.37 -8.25
C SER A 238 0.29 5.15 -8.92
N ARG A 239 0.42 5.03 -10.23
CA ARG A 239 -0.19 3.93 -10.99
C ARG A 239 0.44 2.57 -10.65
N THR A 240 1.70 2.57 -10.27
CA THR A 240 2.49 1.35 -10.10
C THR A 240 3.10 1.18 -8.73
N CYS A 241 3.21 2.24 -7.94
CA CYS A 241 3.65 2.14 -6.55
C CYS A 241 3.00 3.22 -5.66
N ASN A 242 2.88 2.92 -4.38
CA ASN A 242 2.36 3.83 -3.36
C ASN A 242 3.30 3.85 -2.16
N ILE A 243 3.42 5.00 -1.54
CA ILE A 243 4.21 5.20 -0.32
C ILE A 243 3.42 6.07 0.65
N ARG A 244 3.41 5.69 1.93
CA ARG A 244 2.70 6.41 2.99
C ARG A 244 3.47 6.35 4.30
N PHE A 245 3.44 7.43 5.07
CA PHE A 245 3.87 7.44 6.46
C PHE A 245 2.90 8.27 7.33
N GLN A 246 2.82 7.94 8.62
CA GLN A 246 2.04 8.66 9.63
C GLN A 246 2.61 8.42 11.03
N LEU A 247 2.25 9.27 12.00
CA LEU A 247 2.53 9.04 13.42
C LEU A 247 1.42 8.24 14.13
N SER A 248 0.33 7.94 13.45
CA SER A 248 -0.73 7.03 13.90
C SER A 248 -0.69 5.73 13.11
N GLN A 249 -0.98 4.61 13.76
CA GLN A 249 -1.01 3.31 13.10
C GLN A 249 -2.17 3.21 12.12
N PHE A 250 -1.90 2.79 10.87
CA PHE A 250 -2.90 2.72 9.80
C PHE A 250 -2.90 1.38 9.03
N PHE A 251 -2.06 0.44 9.42
CA PHE A 251 -1.98 -0.91 8.86
C PHE A 251 -2.04 -1.96 9.96
N ASN A 252 -2.17 -3.24 9.57
CA ASN A 252 -2.21 -4.34 10.51
C ASN A 252 -0.81 -4.57 11.12
N ALA A 253 -0.68 -4.43 12.44
CA ALA A 253 0.56 -4.59 13.17
C ALA A 253 1.25 -5.95 12.95
N SER A 254 0.47 -7.03 12.74
CA SER A 254 1.04 -8.37 12.48
C SER A 254 1.82 -8.46 11.18
N SER A 255 1.66 -7.49 10.27
CA SER A 255 2.37 -7.39 9.00
C SER A 255 3.57 -6.44 9.04
N ALA A 256 3.81 -5.79 10.18
CA ALA A 256 4.80 -4.74 10.34
C ALA A 256 6.17 -5.28 10.73
N TYR A 257 7.21 -4.59 10.26
CA TYR A 257 8.58 -4.71 10.77
C TYR A 257 8.83 -3.67 11.86
N LEU A 258 9.36 -4.10 12.98
CA LEU A 258 9.95 -3.17 13.95
C LEU A 258 11.38 -2.88 13.53
N LEU A 259 11.67 -1.63 13.20
CA LEU A 259 13.01 -1.17 12.85
C LEU A 259 13.61 -0.36 14.00
N VAL A 260 14.88 -0.60 14.28
CA VAL A 260 15.63 0.17 15.27
C VAL A 260 16.60 1.08 14.54
N TYR A 261 16.53 2.39 14.82
CA TYR A 261 17.48 3.34 14.25
C TYR A 261 18.88 3.08 14.79
N PRO A 262 19.89 2.89 13.92
CA PRO A 262 21.23 2.57 14.39
C PRO A 262 21.81 3.76 15.21
N THR A 263 22.14 3.49 16.46
CA THR A 263 22.89 4.44 17.28
C THR A 263 24.31 4.61 16.73
N SER A 264 24.99 5.71 17.09
CA SER A 264 26.37 5.96 16.66
C SER A 264 27.31 4.78 16.95
N THR A 265 27.10 4.07 18.06
CA THR A 265 27.82 2.86 18.41
C THR A 265 27.49 1.69 17.47
N GLY A 266 26.22 1.51 17.08
CA GLY A 266 25.78 0.50 16.12
C GLY A 266 26.31 0.75 14.71
N MET A 267 26.32 2.01 14.25
CA MET A 267 26.88 2.37 12.94
C MET A 267 28.39 2.12 12.86
N VAL A 268 29.13 2.41 13.91
CA VAL A 268 30.57 2.13 13.99
C VAL A 268 30.82 0.62 13.95
N LEU A 269 30.03 -0.17 14.67
CA LEU A 269 30.14 -1.63 14.71
C LEU A 269 29.80 -2.25 13.34
N GLU A 270 28.77 -1.76 12.67
CA GLU A 270 28.38 -2.24 11.33
C GLU A 270 29.38 -1.85 10.26
N SER A 271 29.93 -0.64 10.34
CA SER A 271 31.02 -0.20 9.47
C SER A 271 32.30 -1.02 9.69
N LEU A 272 32.64 -1.31 10.93
CA LEU A 272 33.79 -2.19 11.27
C LEU A 272 33.55 -3.63 10.76
N LYS A 273 32.34 -4.18 10.89
CA LYS A 273 31.98 -5.51 10.33
C LYS A 273 32.14 -5.53 8.82
N LYS A 274 31.58 -4.55 8.10
CA LYS A 274 31.70 -4.43 6.63
C LYS A 274 33.15 -4.29 6.18
N ASN A 275 33.94 -3.49 6.87
CA ASN A 275 35.37 -3.31 6.58
C ASN A 275 36.18 -4.59 6.86
N LEU A 276 35.91 -5.29 7.95
CA LEU A 276 36.54 -6.57 8.28
C LEU A 276 36.22 -7.65 7.26
N CYS A 277 34.94 -7.79 6.84
CA CYS A 277 34.53 -8.70 5.79
C CYS A 277 35.15 -8.34 4.42
N SER A 278 35.29 -7.07 4.10
CA SER A 278 35.94 -6.60 2.87
C SER A 278 37.45 -6.88 2.87
N LEU A 279 38.13 -6.65 4.01
CA LEU A 279 39.54 -6.89 4.17
C LEU A 279 39.87 -8.38 4.06
N HIS A 280 39.06 -9.24 4.71
CA HIS A 280 39.22 -10.70 4.65
C HIS A 280 38.98 -11.22 3.23
N ARG A 281 38.03 -10.69 2.48
CA ARG A 281 37.80 -11.02 1.06
C ARG A 281 39.02 -10.70 0.18
N LYS A 282 39.74 -9.63 0.50
CA LYS A 282 40.96 -9.24 -0.23
C LYS A 282 42.19 -10.07 0.13
N LEU A 283 42.27 -10.62 1.36
CA LEU A 283 43.45 -11.33 1.89
C LEU A 283 43.38 -12.85 1.65
N PHE A 284 42.20 -13.44 1.50
CA PHE A 284 42.00 -14.89 1.41
C PHE A 284 41.20 -15.29 0.18
N ASN A 285 41.91 -15.55 -0.92
CA ASN A 285 41.33 -15.89 -2.23
C ASN A 285 41.16 -17.42 -2.43
N SER A 286 40.94 -18.24 -1.37
CA SER A 286 40.79 -19.69 -1.51
C SER A 286 39.38 -20.18 -1.11
N SER A 287 38.80 -21.04 -1.95
CA SER A 287 37.41 -21.49 -1.92
C SER A 287 36.93 -22.23 -0.67
N ILE A 288 37.84 -22.80 0.10
CA ILE A 288 37.50 -23.64 1.26
C ILE A 288 37.25 -22.80 2.53
N GLN A 289 37.94 -21.66 2.68
CA GLN A 289 37.74 -20.76 3.81
C GLN A 289 36.53 -19.86 3.66
N PHE A 290 35.98 -19.74 2.45
CA PHE A 290 34.80 -18.92 2.17
C PHE A 290 33.54 -19.42 2.89
N HIS A 291 33.36 -20.73 3.00
CA HIS A 291 32.18 -21.32 3.67
C HIS A 291 32.22 -21.16 5.19
N CYS A 292 33.36 -21.30 5.82
CA CYS A 292 33.52 -21.09 7.26
C CYS A 292 33.32 -19.62 7.67
N PHE A 293 33.79 -18.71 6.83
CA PHE A 293 33.68 -17.27 7.14
C PHE A 293 32.31 -16.70 6.83
N ALA A 294 31.64 -17.16 5.78
CA ALA A 294 30.23 -16.84 5.53
C ALA A 294 29.32 -17.31 6.68
N TYR A 295 29.62 -18.51 7.22
CA TYR A 295 28.95 -19.05 8.41
C TYR A 295 29.26 -18.22 9.68
N PHE A 296 30.49 -17.77 9.85
CA PHE A 296 30.92 -16.93 10.97
C PHE A 296 30.35 -15.52 10.88
N CYS A 297 30.28 -14.91 9.67
CA CYS A 297 29.60 -13.61 9.46
C CYS A 297 28.09 -13.70 9.68
N MET A 298 27.43 -14.80 9.26
CA MET A 298 26.01 -15.04 9.54
C MET A 298 25.75 -15.36 11.02
N HIS A 299 26.65 -16.09 11.70
CA HIS A 299 26.49 -16.38 13.13
C HIS A 299 26.76 -15.18 14.04
N LEU A 300 27.61 -14.23 13.64
CA LEU A 300 27.78 -12.96 14.33
C LEU A 300 26.56 -12.04 14.19
N GLN A 301 25.75 -12.24 13.17
CA GLN A 301 24.47 -11.56 13.00
C GLN A 301 23.40 -12.07 13.97
N ASN A 302 23.44 -13.35 14.34
CA ASN A 302 22.40 -14.01 15.16
C ASN A 302 22.71 -14.05 16.68
N HIS A 303 23.87 -13.57 17.13
CA HIS A 303 24.29 -13.62 18.55
C HIS A 303 24.40 -12.24 19.22
N LEU A 304 23.93 -11.18 18.59
CA LEU A 304 23.99 -9.81 19.11
C LEU A 304 22.61 -9.09 19.07
N ASP A 305 21.52 -9.88 18.96
CA ASP A 305 20.15 -9.46 19.23
C ASP A 305 19.77 -9.74 20.70
#